data_b4ff590b3bef14c584f9c7ef12138020
#
_entry.id   b4ff590b3bef14c584f9c7ef12138020
#
_cell.length_a   1.000
_cell.length_b   1.000
_cell.length_c   1.000
_cell.angle_alpha   90.00
_cell.angle_beta   90.00
_cell.angle_gamma   90.00
#
_symmetry.space_group_name_H-M   'P 1'
#
loop_
_entity.id
_entity.type
_entity.pdbx_description
1 polymer ?
#
loop_
_entity_poly.entity_id
_entity_poly.type
_entity_poly.pdbx_seq_one_letter_code
_entity_poly.pdbx_strand_id
1 'polypeptide(L)'
;LENCTVYNVRSGAVIVAPSHKDAKYGYAFRNCTIDGNSEAADGRLKLGRPWHNNSKTVYINTIMLIPVADEGWTNMGTVPGIFAEYNSRDAQGNVLDLSKRKTEYQYKDRQTGKEVSGTCQATITKEEADKYTYENMIPGNDGWNPRIMMEKLGSPRSLVYQQGTLKWNPVKNAIGYIVYDG
;
A
#
# COMPACT_ATOMS: atom_id res chain seq x y z
N LEU A 1 -2.32 0.41 3.70
CA LEU A 1 -0.94 0.29 4.20
C LEU A 1 -0.37 1.69 4.42
N GLU A 2 0.25 1.90 5.56
CA GLU A 2 0.93 3.16 5.90
C GLU A 2 2.28 2.85 6.56
N ASN A 3 3.34 3.54 6.12
CA ASN A 3 4.70 3.39 6.63
C ASN A 3 5.21 1.93 6.58
N CYS A 4 4.84 1.19 5.55
CA CYS A 4 5.17 -0.23 5.39
C CYS A 4 6.18 -0.44 4.26
N THR A 5 6.97 -1.51 4.36
CA THR A 5 7.76 -2.02 3.24
C THR A 5 7.05 -3.19 2.60
N VAL A 6 6.87 -3.13 1.28
CA VAL A 6 6.40 -4.24 0.45
C VAL A 6 7.61 -4.86 -0.23
N TYR A 7 8.04 -6.00 0.28
CA TYR A 7 9.22 -6.68 -0.23
C TYR A 7 8.86 -7.75 -1.27
N ASN A 8 9.41 -7.62 -2.47
CA ASN A 8 9.12 -8.46 -3.61
C ASN A 8 10.25 -9.46 -3.84
N VAL A 9 9.91 -10.71 -4.20
CA VAL A 9 10.88 -11.80 -4.33
C VAL A 9 10.82 -12.49 -5.70
N ARG A 10 10.04 -11.96 -6.64
CA ARG A 10 9.81 -12.61 -7.94
C ARG A 10 9.83 -11.61 -9.08
N SER A 11 10.46 -11.99 -10.17
CA SER A 11 10.39 -11.28 -11.45
C SER A 11 8.95 -11.15 -11.95
N GLY A 12 8.62 -9.98 -12.53
CA GLY A 12 7.32 -9.72 -13.15
C GLY A 12 6.12 -9.85 -12.21
N ALA A 13 6.34 -9.73 -10.89
CA ALA A 13 5.27 -9.75 -9.90
C ALA A 13 4.30 -8.57 -10.07
N VAL A 14 3.09 -8.75 -9.54
CA VAL A 14 2.06 -7.70 -9.43
C VAL A 14 1.72 -7.54 -7.97
N ILE A 15 1.90 -6.32 -7.41
CA ILE A 15 1.75 -6.08 -5.98
C ILE A 15 0.30 -6.27 -5.54
N VAL A 16 -0.66 -5.67 -6.23
CA VAL A 16 -2.07 -5.78 -5.85
C VAL A 16 -3.00 -6.11 -7.00
N ALA A 17 -4.13 -6.72 -6.66
CA ALA A 17 -5.25 -6.94 -7.55
C ALA A 17 -6.56 -6.61 -6.80
N PRO A 18 -6.97 -5.32 -6.74
CA PRO A 18 -8.15 -4.91 -5.99
C PRO A 18 -9.42 -5.45 -6.60
N SER A 19 -10.30 -6.02 -5.77
CA SER A 19 -11.55 -6.62 -6.18
C SER A 19 -12.79 -5.84 -5.75
N HIS A 20 -12.66 -4.80 -4.93
CA HIS A 20 -13.77 -3.99 -4.43
C HIS A 20 -14.15 -2.88 -5.43
N LYS A 21 -15.27 -3.05 -6.13
CA LYS A 21 -15.79 -2.07 -7.09
C LYS A 21 -16.47 -0.86 -6.43
N ASP A 22 -17.03 -1.03 -5.23
CA ASP A 22 -17.84 -0.02 -4.54
C ASP A 22 -17.11 0.66 -3.38
N ALA A 23 -15.84 0.31 -3.13
CA ALA A 23 -15.07 0.95 -2.08
C ALA A 23 -14.78 2.41 -2.42
N LYS A 24 -15.01 3.32 -1.47
CA LYS A 24 -14.75 4.76 -1.64
C LYS A 24 -13.28 5.03 -1.98
N TYR A 25 -12.34 4.40 -1.28
CA TYR A 25 -10.90 4.63 -1.39
C TYR A 25 -10.12 3.47 -2.04
N GLY A 26 -10.56 2.22 -1.88
CA GLY A 26 -9.83 1.03 -2.33
C GLY A 26 -8.55 0.77 -1.54
N TYR A 27 -7.49 0.30 -2.22
CA TYR A 27 -6.17 0.12 -1.61
C TYR A 27 -5.35 1.40 -1.67
N ALA A 28 -4.82 1.84 -0.54
CA ALA A 28 -3.89 2.96 -0.47
C ALA A 28 -2.57 2.53 0.18
N PHE A 29 -1.47 2.89 -0.47
CA PHE A 29 -0.12 2.74 0.02
C PHE A 29 0.41 4.15 0.30
N ARG A 30 0.54 4.51 1.59
CA ARG A 30 0.99 5.84 2.02
C ARG A 30 2.34 5.74 2.70
N ASN A 31 3.28 6.58 2.27
CA ASN A 31 4.63 6.63 2.83
C ASN A 31 5.27 5.22 2.89
N CYS A 32 4.96 4.39 1.91
CA CYS A 32 5.45 3.02 1.84
C CYS A 32 6.75 2.95 1.04
N THR A 33 7.46 1.84 1.22
CA THR A 33 8.64 1.50 0.43
C THR A 33 8.35 0.25 -0.38
N ILE A 34 8.66 0.27 -1.67
CA ILE A 34 8.64 -0.90 -2.55
C ILE A 34 10.09 -1.36 -2.72
N ASP A 35 10.35 -2.56 -2.25
CA ASP A 35 11.67 -3.14 -2.23
C ASP A 35 11.64 -4.60 -2.73
N GLY A 36 12.78 -5.24 -2.90
CA GLY A 36 12.86 -6.63 -3.31
C GLY A 36 14.28 -7.15 -3.50
N ASN A 37 14.38 -8.45 -3.76
CA ASN A 37 15.66 -9.08 -4.10
C ASN A 37 16.07 -8.79 -5.57
N SER A 38 17.22 -9.30 -5.97
CA SER A 38 17.77 -9.11 -7.32
C SER A 38 16.85 -9.68 -8.42
N GLU A 39 16.07 -10.72 -8.14
CA GLU A 39 15.12 -11.29 -9.11
C GLU A 39 13.94 -10.33 -9.35
N ALA A 40 13.44 -9.67 -8.32
CA ALA A 40 12.35 -8.70 -8.43
C ALA A 40 12.80 -7.35 -9.01
N ALA A 41 14.10 -7.05 -8.99
CA ALA A 41 14.68 -5.78 -9.45
C ALA A 41 14.94 -5.71 -10.96
N ASP A 42 14.30 -6.55 -11.75
CA ASP A 42 14.49 -6.67 -13.21
C ASP A 42 13.70 -5.65 -14.05
N GLY A 43 13.01 -4.71 -13.41
CA GLY A 43 12.21 -3.68 -14.07
C GLY A 43 10.85 -4.13 -14.62
N ARG A 44 10.40 -5.35 -14.27
CA ARG A 44 9.10 -5.89 -14.71
C ARG A 44 8.02 -5.88 -13.64
N LEU A 45 8.34 -5.41 -12.42
CA LEU A 45 7.38 -5.30 -11.33
C LEU A 45 6.22 -4.37 -11.71
N LYS A 46 4.98 -4.79 -11.44
CA LYS A 46 3.78 -3.99 -11.63
C LYS A 46 3.17 -3.60 -10.28
N LEU A 47 2.71 -2.37 -10.17
CA LEU A 47 2.04 -1.85 -8.97
C LEU A 47 0.67 -2.49 -8.76
N GLY A 48 -0.04 -2.79 -9.85
CA GLY A 48 -1.35 -3.44 -9.73
C GLY A 48 -1.99 -3.82 -11.05
N ARG A 49 -3.08 -4.60 -10.93
CA ARG A 49 -3.97 -4.99 -12.02
C ARG A 49 -5.42 -5.00 -11.55
N PRO A 50 -6.39 -4.53 -12.34
CA PRO A 50 -7.79 -4.41 -11.92
C PRO A 50 -8.48 -5.77 -11.94
N TRP A 51 -8.86 -6.31 -10.78
CA TRP A 51 -9.63 -7.55 -10.71
C TRP A 51 -11.10 -7.30 -11.05
N HIS A 52 -11.68 -6.19 -10.58
CA HIS A 52 -13.04 -5.78 -10.90
C HIS A 52 -13.08 -4.37 -11.48
N ASN A 53 -14.12 -4.10 -12.25
CA ASN A 53 -14.42 -2.75 -12.74
C ASN A 53 -14.50 -1.76 -11.58
N ASN A 54 -14.06 -0.53 -11.84
CA ASN A 54 -14.08 0.56 -10.87
C ASN A 54 -13.25 0.31 -9.60
N SER A 55 -12.37 -0.71 -9.61
CA SER A 55 -11.45 -0.95 -8.51
C SER A 55 -10.43 0.19 -8.37
N LYS A 56 -9.92 0.42 -7.17
CA LYS A 56 -9.09 1.58 -6.85
C LYS A 56 -7.81 1.16 -6.13
N THR A 57 -6.70 1.75 -6.55
CA THR A 57 -5.40 1.65 -5.89
C THR A 57 -4.64 2.94 -6.06
N VAL A 58 -4.06 3.46 -4.98
CA VAL A 58 -3.20 4.64 -5.02
C VAL A 58 -1.90 4.38 -4.26
N TYR A 59 -0.81 4.94 -4.79
CA TYR A 59 0.48 5.02 -4.12
C TYR A 59 0.79 6.50 -3.85
N ILE A 60 0.99 6.86 -2.60
CA ILE A 60 1.17 8.25 -2.14
C ILE A 60 2.46 8.35 -1.35
N ASN A 61 3.38 9.23 -1.78
CA ASN A 61 4.69 9.41 -1.17
C ASN A 61 5.47 8.08 -1.02
N THR A 62 5.39 7.23 -2.02
CA THR A 62 6.01 5.89 -1.98
C THR A 62 7.41 5.93 -2.57
N ILE A 63 8.37 5.26 -1.94
CA ILE A 63 9.74 5.13 -2.42
C ILE A 63 9.90 3.79 -3.14
N MET A 64 10.39 3.82 -4.37
CA MET A 64 10.68 2.64 -5.19
C MET A 64 12.19 2.35 -5.11
N LEU A 65 12.60 1.44 -4.22
CA LEU A 65 14.00 1.02 -4.09
C LEU A 65 14.43 0.06 -5.20
N ILE A 66 13.47 -0.65 -5.79
CA ILE A 66 13.68 -1.47 -6.98
C ILE A 66 12.90 -0.90 -8.16
N PRO A 67 13.35 -1.14 -9.41
CA PRO A 67 12.67 -0.66 -10.60
C PRO A 67 11.25 -1.23 -10.73
N VAL A 68 10.29 -0.35 -10.98
CA VAL A 68 8.94 -0.69 -11.42
C VAL A 68 8.89 -0.52 -12.94
N ALA A 69 8.17 -1.38 -13.64
CA ALA A 69 8.01 -1.26 -15.08
C ALA A 69 7.43 0.11 -15.47
N ASP A 70 7.84 0.65 -16.60
CA ASP A 70 7.47 1.99 -17.06
C ASP A 70 5.95 2.21 -17.04
N GLU A 71 5.18 1.24 -17.51
CA GLU A 71 3.73 1.31 -17.51
C GLU A 71 3.10 1.17 -16.10
N GLY A 72 3.83 0.73 -15.09
CA GLY A 72 3.42 0.59 -13.70
C GLY A 72 2.25 -0.36 -13.45
N TRP A 73 1.27 -0.38 -14.31
CA TRP A 73 0.01 -1.10 -14.20
C TRP A 73 -0.16 -2.11 -15.32
N THR A 74 -1.00 -3.14 -15.12
CA THR A 74 -1.29 -4.12 -16.17
C THR A 74 -2.78 -4.47 -16.25
N ASN A 75 -3.19 -5.14 -17.31
CA ASN A 75 -4.57 -5.57 -17.55
C ASN A 75 -4.94 -6.80 -16.69
N MET A 76 -6.22 -6.90 -16.36
CA MET A 76 -6.82 -8.11 -15.78
C MET A 76 -8.29 -8.31 -16.22
N GLY A 77 -8.66 -7.81 -17.40
CA GLY A 77 -9.99 -8.01 -17.98
C GLY A 77 -11.07 -7.08 -17.39
N THR A 78 -10.68 -5.90 -16.90
CA THR A 78 -11.58 -4.85 -16.42
C THR A 78 -10.93 -3.48 -16.55
N VAL A 79 -11.72 -2.41 -16.37
CA VAL A 79 -11.23 -1.02 -16.31
C VAL A 79 -11.22 -0.58 -14.86
N PRO A 80 -10.09 -0.11 -14.30
CA PRO A 80 -10.04 0.42 -12.94
C PRO A 80 -10.73 1.79 -12.85
N GLY A 81 -11.21 2.14 -11.66
CA GLY A 81 -11.71 3.49 -11.37
C GLY A 81 -10.58 4.47 -11.03
N ILE A 82 -9.61 4.04 -10.23
CA ILE A 82 -8.42 4.83 -9.88
C ILE A 82 -7.22 3.86 -9.75
N PHE A 83 -6.23 4.03 -10.63
CA PHE A 83 -4.93 3.39 -10.53
C PHE A 83 -3.87 4.46 -10.70
N ALA A 84 -3.46 5.07 -9.59
CA ALA A 84 -2.71 6.31 -9.65
C ALA A 84 -1.61 6.42 -8.59
N GLU A 85 -0.69 7.32 -8.86
CA GLU A 85 0.41 7.67 -7.98
C GLU A 85 0.40 9.17 -7.67
N TYR A 86 0.94 9.53 -6.51
CA TYR A 86 1.25 10.89 -6.13
C TYR A 86 2.61 10.93 -5.43
N ASN A 87 3.53 11.76 -5.96
CA ASN A 87 4.85 12.00 -5.37
C ASN A 87 5.63 10.69 -5.09
N SER A 88 5.53 9.71 -6.01
CA SER A 88 6.38 8.52 -5.98
C SER A 88 7.83 8.91 -6.29
N ARG A 89 8.80 8.29 -5.61
CA ARG A 89 10.22 8.63 -5.69
C ARG A 89 11.06 7.38 -5.97
N ASP A 90 12.22 7.61 -6.59
CA ASP A 90 13.24 6.59 -6.74
C ASP A 90 14.08 6.38 -5.46
N ALA A 91 15.04 5.46 -5.49
CA ALA A 91 15.95 5.18 -4.39
C ALA A 91 16.86 6.37 -4.01
N GLN A 92 17.05 7.34 -4.90
CA GLN A 92 17.81 8.57 -4.68
C GLN A 92 16.96 9.72 -4.16
N GLY A 93 15.63 9.51 -4.06
CA GLY A 93 14.69 10.50 -3.59
C GLY A 93 14.16 11.45 -4.67
N ASN A 94 14.51 11.24 -5.95
CA ASN A 94 13.99 12.02 -7.07
C ASN A 94 12.54 11.63 -7.34
N VAL A 95 11.70 12.60 -7.70
CA VAL A 95 10.33 12.34 -8.13
C VAL A 95 10.35 11.58 -9.46
N LEU A 96 9.58 10.48 -9.54
CA LEU A 96 9.50 9.65 -10.74
C LEU A 96 8.75 10.37 -11.87
N ASP A 97 9.23 10.19 -13.09
CA ASP A 97 8.46 10.52 -14.29
C ASP A 97 7.40 9.43 -14.51
N LEU A 98 6.14 9.81 -14.38
CA LEU A 98 4.97 8.93 -14.53
C LEU A 98 4.32 9.02 -15.91
N SER A 99 4.93 9.72 -16.86
CA SER A 99 4.35 9.97 -18.21
C SER A 99 4.10 8.69 -19.01
N LYS A 100 4.85 7.62 -18.73
CA LYS A 100 4.71 6.31 -19.39
C LYS A 100 3.75 5.36 -18.67
N ARG A 101 3.17 5.79 -17.56
CA ARG A 101 2.21 4.96 -16.82
C ARG A 101 0.99 4.63 -17.67
N LYS A 102 0.53 3.39 -17.55
CA LYS A 102 -0.63 2.91 -18.29
C LYS A 102 -1.90 3.68 -17.89
N THR A 103 -2.57 4.24 -18.88
CA THR A 103 -3.85 4.97 -18.74
C THR A 103 -5.00 4.32 -19.49
N GLU A 104 -4.70 3.47 -20.48
CA GLU A 104 -5.70 2.83 -21.32
C GLU A 104 -5.84 1.35 -20.97
N TYR A 105 -7.07 0.89 -20.88
CA TYR A 105 -7.41 -0.49 -20.55
C TYR A 105 -8.36 -1.04 -21.59
N GLN A 106 -8.07 -2.27 -22.06
CA GLN A 106 -8.92 -2.96 -23.03
C GLN A 106 -9.06 -4.43 -22.60
N TYR A 107 -10.24 -4.97 -22.74
CA TYR A 107 -10.50 -6.39 -22.55
C TYR A 107 -11.68 -6.86 -23.36
N LYS A 108 -11.74 -8.17 -23.62
CA LYS A 108 -12.90 -8.81 -24.22
C LYS A 108 -13.80 -9.31 -23.10
N ASP A 109 -15.02 -8.79 -23.03
CA ASP A 109 -16.01 -9.25 -22.06
C ASP A 109 -16.37 -10.72 -22.32
N ARG A 110 -16.24 -11.53 -21.29
CA ARG A 110 -16.40 -13.00 -21.42
C ARG A 110 -17.84 -13.43 -21.62
N GLN A 111 -18.82 -12.63 -21.18
CA GLN A 111 -20.23 -12.96 -21.29
C GLN A 111 -20.80 -12.51 -22.65
N THR A 112 -20.42 -11.35 -23.10
CA THR A 112 -20.98 -10.73 -24.32
C THR A 112 -20.10 -10.91 -25.54
N GLY A 113 -18.81 -11.26 -25.35
CA GLY A 113 -17.82 -11.37 -26.41
C GLY A 113 -17.39 -10.01 -27.00
N LYS A 114 -17.88 -8.88 -26.46
CA LYS A 114 -17.59 -7.54 -26.96
C LYS A 114 -16.26 -7.02 -26.42
N GLU A 115 -15.58 -6.25 -27.25
CA GLU A 115 -14.43 -5.46 -26.80
C GLU A 115 -14.92 -4.29 -25.93
N VAL A 116 -14.31 -4.14 -24.76
CA VAL A 116 -14.54 -3.05 -23.81
C VAL A 116 -13.25 -2.29 -23.65
N SER A 117 -13.30 -0.97 -23.73
CA SER A 117 -12.17 -0.09 -23.49
C SER A 117 -12.55 1.00 -22.50
N GLY A 118 -11.55 1.54 -21.82
CA GLY A 118 -11.71 2.65 -20.90
C GLY A 118 -10.37 3.22 -20.49
N THR A 119 -10.42 4.37 -19.87
CA THR A 119 -9.23 5.10 -19.40
C THR A 119 -9.25 5.25 -17.88
N CYS A 120 -8.07 5.36 -17.30
CA CYS A 120 -7.88 5.66 -15.89
C CYS A 120 -6.65 6.57 -15.77
N GLN A 121 -6.75 7.63 -14.97
CA GLN A 121 -5.61 8.50 -14.73
C GLN A 121 -4.54 7.77 -13.93
N ALA A 122 -3.27 7.95 -14.31
CA ALA A 122 -2.13 7.36 -13.62
C ALA A 122 -1.59 8.24 -12.48
N THR A 123 -2.11 9.45 -12.33
CA THR A 123 -1.72 10.40 -11.28
C THR A 123 -2.95 11.02 -10.64
N ILE A 124 -2.80 11.42 -9.38
CA ILE A 124 -3.78 12.23 -8.65
C ILE A 124 -3.13 13.51 -8.17
N THR A 125 -3.95 14.55 -7.93
CA THR A 125 -3.48 15.83 -7.39
C THR A 125 -3.13 15.71 -5.90
N LYS A 126 -2.48 16.75 -5.36
CA LYS A 126 -2.22 16.84 -3.92
C LYS A 126 -3.51 16.84 -3.11
N GLU A 127 -4.51 17.61 -3.56
CA GLU A 127 -5.82 17.72 -2.91
C GLU A 127 -6.58 16.38 -2.89
N GLU A 128 -6.39 15.56 -3.92
CA GLU A 128 -6.94 14.19 -3.96
C GLU A 128 -6.15 13.27 -3.03
N ALA A 129 -4.82 13.33 -3.05
CA ALA A 129 -3.96 12.52 -2.19
C ALA A 129 -4.19 12.82 -0.69
N ASP A 130 -4.44 14.08 -0.34
CA ASP A 130 -4.72 14.52 1.02
C ASP A 130 -6.03 13.93 1.60
N LYS A 131 -6.93 13.41 0.76
CA LYS A 131 -8.15 12.72 1.21
C LYS A 131 -7.92 11.29 1.71
N TYR A 132 -6.78 10.68 1.36
CA TYR A 132 -6.44 9.31 1.75
C TYR A 132 -5.80 9.28 3.14
N THR A 133 -6.48 9.81 4.14
CA THR A 133 -6.02 9.79 5.55
C THR A 133 -6.55 8.56 6.28
N TYR A 134 -5.91 8.23 7.39
CA TYR A 134 -6.40 7.20 8.29
C TYR A 134 -7.85 7.46 8.70
N GLU A 135 -8.15 8.69 9.08
CA GLU A 135 -9.45 9.13 9.57
C GLU A 135 -10.55 8.98 8.52
N ASN A 136 -10.21 9.13 7.24
CA ASN A 136 -11.16 8.98 6.14
C ASN A 136 -11.35 7.53 5.68
N MET A 137 -10.35 6.67 5.91
CA MET A 137 -10.30 5.34 5.30
C MET A 137 -10.66 4.21 6.27
N ILE A 138 -10.32 4.35 7.55
CA ILE A 138 -10.32 3.24 8.51
C ILE A 138 -11.46 3.32 9.53
N PRO A 139 -11.74 4.46 10.18
CA PRO A 139 -12.75 4.49 11.21
C PRO A 139 -14.14 4.12 10.68
N GLY A 140 -14.73 3.12 11.31
CA GLY A 140 -16.15 2.78 11.19
C GLY A 140 -16.95 3.39 12.34
N ASN A 141 -18.18 2.92 12.50
CA ASN A 141 -19.08 3.31 13.60
C ASN A 141 -18.93 2.40 14.84
N ASP A 142 -17.99 1.46 14.80
CA ASP A 142 -17.80 0.40 15.79
C ASP A 142 -16.69 0.72 16.82
N GLY A 143 -16.06 1.89 16.70
CA GLY A 143 -14.96 2.29 17.58
C GLY A 143 -13.64 1.52 17.33
N TRP A 144 -13.58 0.67 16.30
CA TRP A 144 -12.36 -0.06 15.97
C TRP A 144 -11.23 0.89 15.54
N ASN A 145 -10.09 0.78 16.21
CA ASN A 145 -8.93 1.61 15.95
C ASN A 145 -7.64 0.78 15.93
N PRO A 146 -7.20 0.30 14.76
CA PRO A 146 -5.99 -0.51 14.66
C PRO A 146 -4.69 0.23 15.02
N ARG A 147 -4.69 1.56 15.04
CA ARG A 147 -3.50 2.33 15.49
C ARG A 147 -3.17 2.04 16.95
N ILE A 148 -4.17 1.87 17.80
CA ILE A 148 -3.94 1.53 19.22
C ILE A 148 -3.18 0.21 19.36
N MET A 149 -3.43 -0.73 18.45
CA MET A 149 -2.77 -2.05 18.45
C MET A 149 -1.36 -2.02 17.84
N MET A 150 -1.01 -0.96 17.11
CA MET A 150 0.26 -0.83 16.39
C MET A 150 1.18 0.24 16.96
N GLU A 151 0.70 1.05 17.91
CA GLU A 151 1.54 2.03 18.59
C GLU A 151 2.66 1.32 19.36
N LYS A 152 3.90 1.64 19.00
CA LYS A 152 5.04 1.33 19.86
C LYS A 152 4.91 2.20 21.11
N LEU A 153 4.40 1.61 22.17
CA LEU A 153 4.41 2.24 23.47
C LEU A 153 5.85 2.39 23.97
N GLY A 154 6.10 3.40 24.79
CA GLY A 154 7.41 3.57 25.41
C GLY A 154 7.80 2.34 26.25
N SER A 155 9.10 2.14 26.43
CA SER A 155 9.59 1.05 27.28
C SER A 155 9.14 1.23 28.73
N PRO A 156 8.83 0.13 29.44
CA PRO A 156 8.58 0.19 30.87
C PRO A 156 9.75 0.84 31.61
N ARG A 157 9.41 1.64 32.61
CA ARG A 157 10.40 2.27 33.49
C ARG A 157 10.48 1.52 34.82
N SER A 158 11.58 1.73 35.56
CA SER A 158 11.79 1.13 36.87
C SER A 158 11.74 -0.41 36.84
N LEU A 159 12.37 -1.01 35.83
CA LEU A 159 12.50 -2.46 35.73
C LEU A 159 13.40 -2.95 36.86
N VAL A 160 12.90 -3.84 37.70
CA VAL A 160 13.61 -4.46 38.82
C VAL A 160 13.41 -5.96 38.73
N TYR A 161 14.52 -6.69 38.84
CA TYR A 161 14.50 -8.14 39.03
C TYR A 161 14.90 -8.47 40.47
N GLN A 162 14.00 -9.11 41.20
CA GLN A 162 14.24 -9.50 42.58
C GLN A 162 13.59 -10.85 42.88
N GLN A 163 14.38 -11.77 43.43
CA GLN A 163 13.90 -13.10 43.84
C GLN A 163 13.08 -13.85 42.79
N GLY A 164 13.56 -13.84 41.54
CA GLY A 164 12.86 -14.52 40.43
C GLY A 164 11.66 -13.75 39.86
N THR A 165 11.40 -12.53 40.34
CA THR A 165 10.25 -11.74 39.91
C THR A 165 10.72 -10.48 39.21
N LEU A 166 10.16 -10.19 38.00
CA LEU A 166 10.31 -8.92 37.30
C LEU A 166 9.17 -8.00 37.70
N LYS A 167 9.52 -6.74 38.03
CA LYS A 167 8.58 -5.67 38.33
C LYS A 167 8.94 -4.43 37.51
N TRP A 168 7.93 -3.70 37.06
CA TRP A 168 8.09 -2.44 36.32
C TRP A 168 6.87 -1.55 36.52
N ASN A 169 7.03 -0.27 36.19
CA ASN A 169 5.88 0.65 36.16
C ASN A 169 5.03 0.36 34.93
N PRO A 170 3.70 0.26 35.08
CA PRO A 170 2.79 0.05 33.96
C PRO A 170 2.94 1.14 32.89
N VAL A 171 2.89 0.74 31.63
CA VAL A 171 2.85 1.67 30.50
C VAL A 171 1.37 1.91 30.18
N LYS A 172 0.98 3.20 30.12
CA LYS A 172 -0.40 3.57 29.78
C LYS A 172 -0.77 3.00 28.42
N ASN A 173 -1.94 2.40 28.33
CA ASN A 173 -2.51 1.72 27.15
C ASN A 173 -1.79 0.43 26.74
N ALA A 174 -0.86 -0.10 27.51
CA ALA A 174 -0.31 -1.42 27.24
C ALA A 174 -1.36 -2.51 27.47
N ILE A 175 -1.56 -3.38 26.47
CA ILE A 175 -2.44 -4.55 26.56
C ILE A 175 -1.69 -5.79 27.06
N GLY A 176 -0.35 -5.73 27.10
CA GLY A 176 0.53 -6.79 27.54
C GLY A 176 1.99 -6.42 27.44
N TYR A 177 2.86 -7.30 27.90
CA TYR A 177 4.31 -7.16 27.82
C TYR A 177 4.92 -8.46 27.32
N ILE A 178 5.93 -8.34 26.49
CA ILE A 178 6.76 -9.49 26.07
C ILE A 178 8.11 -9.34 26.78
N VAL A 179 8.52 -10.36 27.49
CA VAL A 179 9.82 -10.43 28.15
C VAL A 179 10.73 -11.29 27.30
N TYR A 180 11.86 -10.76 26.91
CA TYR A 180 12.91 -11.48 26.21
C TYR A 180 14.04 -11.76 27.21
N ASP A 181 14.48 -13.00 27.24
CA ASP A 181 15.73 -13.38 27.86
C ASP A 181 16.80 -13.23 26.78
N GLY A 182 17.67 -12.22 26.92
CA GLY A 182 18.55 -11.68 25.88
C GLY A 182 19.62 -12.64 25.36
#